data_e0b2dcf3e3b5f0edaacb7f972e0c4b02
#
_entry.id   e0b2dcf3e3b5f0edaacb7f972e0c4b02
#
_cell.length_a   1.000
_cell.length_b   1.000
_cell.length_c   1.000
_cell.angle_alpha   90.00
_cell.angle_beta   90.00
_cell.angle_gamma   90.00
#
_symmetry.space_group_name_H-M   'P 1'
#
loop_
_entity.id
_entity.type
_entity.pdbx_description
1 polymer ?
#
loop_
_entity_poly.entity_id
_entity_poly.type
_entity_poly.pdbx_seq_one_letter_code
_entity_poly.pdbx_strand_id
1 'polypeptide(L)' 'MYSTDQGIEELAERRSDDEVTLGWLAERLRDFVDQSPEFEAPIDRLATWLARLDNDDD' A
#
# COMPACT_ATOMS: atom_id res chain seq x y z
N MET A 1 15.36 -17.41 -1.14
CA MET A 1 14.93 -16.92 -1.13
C MET A 1 14.88 -15.73 -1.40
N TYR A 2 14.23 -15.02 -1.51
CA TYR A 2 14.40 -13.78 -1.75
C TYR A 2 13.75 -13.02 -0.79
N SER A 3 14.01 -11.84 -0.70
CA SER A 3 13.59 -11.03 0.31
C SER A 3 12.67 -10.00 -0.15
N THR A 4 11.94 -10.27 -1.14
CA THR A 4 11.06 -9.27 -1.67
C THR A 4 9.96 -8.93 -0.71
N ASP A 5 9.69 -9.77 0.30
CA ASP A 5 8.66 -9.48 1.26
C ASP A 5 9.16 -8.78 2.49
N GLN A 6 10.42 -8.41 2.52
CA GLN A 6 10.99 -7.88 3.72
C GLN A 6 10.28 -6.60 4.17
N GLY A 7 9.99 -5.73 3.22
CA GLY A 7 9.31 -4.50 3.57
C GLY A 7 7.90 -4.74 4.05
N ILE A 8 7.22 -5.69 3.43
CA ILE A 8 5.87 -6.02 3.85
C ILE A 8 5.87 -6.57 5.26
N GLU A 9 6.82 -7.43 5.57
CA GLU A 9 6.90 -7.99 6.90
C GLU A 9 7.24 -6.95 7.92
N GLU A 10 8.12 -6.04 7.57
CA GLU A 10 8.48 -5.00 8.49
C GLU A 10 7.27 -4.12 8.81
N LEU A 11 6.50 -3.81 7.80
CA LEU A 11 5.31 -3.01 8.00
C LEU A 11 4.33 -3.74 8.93
N ALA A 12 4.14 -5.03 8.68
CA ALA A 12 3.20 -5.78 9.49
C ALA A 12 3.66 -5.87 10.93
N GLU A 13 4.96 -6.01 11.14
CA GLU A 13 5.45 -6.14 12.50
C GLU A 13 5.45 -4.82 13.24
N ARG A 14 5.85 -3.78 12.56
CA ARG A 14 5.99 -2.51 13.25
C ARG A 14 4.67 -1.79 13.44
N ARG A 15 3.74 -2.07 12.56
CA ARG A 15 2.49 -1.35 12.63
C ARG A 15 1.29 -2.26 12.74
N SER A 16 1.50 -3.43 13.28
CA SER A 16 0.42 -4.40 13.32
C SER A 16 -0.75 -3.93 14.14
N ASP A 17 -0.50 -3.06 15.13
CA ASP A 17 -1.58 -2.57 15.96
C ASP A 17 -2.10 -1.21 15.53
N ASP A 18 -1.51 -0.62 14.50
CA ASP A 18 -1.95 0.69 14.07
C ASP A 18 -3.17 0.57 13.22
N GLU A 19 -4.10 1.47 13.40
CA GLU A 19 -5.27 1.52 12.55
C GLU A 19 -5.27 2.86 11.87
N VAL A 20 -5.32 2.86 10.56
CA VAL A 20 -5.33 4.10 9.81
C VAL A 20 -6.44 4.04 8.80
N THR A 21 -6.88 5.19 8.35
CA THR A 21 -7.91 5.23 7.33
C THR A 21 -7.27 4.96 5.98
N LEU A 22 -8.08 4.49 5.06
CA LEU A 22 -7.59 4.31 3.71
C LEU A 22 -7.26 5.65 3.06
N GLY A 23 -7.93 6.71 3.49
CA GLY A 23 -7.56 8.02 2.99
C GLY A 23 -6.15 8.40 3.38
N TRP A 24 -5.78 8.13 4.63
CA TRP A 24 -4.42 8.38 5.07
C TRP A 24 -3.44 7.57 4.22
N LEU A 25 -3.75 6.31 4.00
CA LEU A 25 -2.87 5.45 3.23
C LEU A 25 -2.75 5.95 1.79
N ALA A 26 -3.85 6.38 1.21
CA ALA A 26 -3.81 6.88 -0.16
C ALA A 26 -2.86 8.06 -0.28
N GLU A 27 -2.87 8.93 0.71
CA GLU A 27 -1.96 10.06 0.67
C GLU A 27 -0.52 9.62 0.82
N ARG A 28 -0.27 8.61 1.64
CA ARG A 28 1.09 8.11 1.77
C ARG A 28 1.56 7.48 0.45
N LEU A 29 0.68 6.79 -0.23
CA LEU A 29 1.04 6.22 -1.51
C LEU A 29 1.35 7.31 -2.53
N ARG A 30 0.58 8.38 -2.49
CA ARG A 30 0.85 9.49 -3.40
C ARG A 30 2.20 10.12 -3.11
N ASP A 31 2.53 10.29 -1.83
CA ASP A 31 3.82 10.83 -1.46
C ASP A 31 4.94 9.95 -2.00
N PHE A 32 4.77 8.65 -1.91
CA PHE A 32 5.78 7.73 -2.39
C PHE A 32 5.97 7.88 -3.90
N VAL A 33 4.88 7.99 -4.64
CA VAL A 33 4.96 8.13 -6.07
C VAL A 33 5.60 9.47 -6.44
N ASP A 34 5.33 10.51 -5.66
CA ASP A 34 5.97 11.79 -5.93
C ASP A 34 7.47 11.67 -5.83
N GLN A 35 7.96 10.85 -4.93
CA GLN A 35 9.39 10.69 -4.77
C GLN A 35 9.95 9.66 -5.73
N SER A 36 9.14 8.74 -6.16
CA SER A 36 9.59 7.65 -7.03
C SER A 36 8.60 7.46 -8.15
N PRO A 37 8.57 8.37 -9.10
CA PRO A 37 7.54 8.32 -10.15
C PRO A 37 7.58 7.05 -10.98
N GLU A 38 8.70 6.36 -10.99
CA GLU A 38 8.76 5.15 -11.78
C GLU A 38 7.85 4.06 -11.22
N PHE A 39 7.35 4.23 -9.99
CA PHE A 39 6.45 3.23 -9.43
C PHE A 39 5.00 3.65 -9.53
N GLU A 40 4.71 4.66 -10.31
CA GLU A 40 3.34 5.15 -10.37
C GLU A 40 2.35 4.06 -10.77
N ALA A 41 2.65 3.31 -11.82
CA ALA A 41 1.72 2.30 -12.28
C ALA A 41 1.50 1.18 -11.28
N PRO A 42 2.56 0.60 -10.71
CA PRO A 42 2.33 -0.45 -9.69
C PRO A 42 1.58 0.07 -8.46
N ILE A 43 1.90 1.29 -8.06
CA ILE A 43 1.24 1.82 -6.86
C ILE A 43 -0.23 2.12 -7.16
N ASP A 44 -0.52 2.60 -8.36
CA ASP A 44 -1.90 2.84 -8.73
C ASP A 44 -2.69 1.53 -8.72
N ARG A 45 -2.08 0.46 -9.19
CA ARG A 45 -2.74 -0.84 -9.17
C ARG A 45 -2.98 -1.32 -7.75
N LEU A 46 -2.01 -1.11 -6.88
CA LEU A 46 -2.19 -1.48 -5.50
C LEU A 46 -3.33 -0.70 -4.88
N ALA A 47 -3.38 0.58 -5.15
CA ALA A 47 -4.43 1.42 -4.59
C ALA A 47 -5.81 0.98 -5.06
N THR A 48 -5.92 0.64 -6.34
CA THR A 48 -7.18 0.17 -6.86
C THR A 48 -7.58 -1.14 -6.22
N TRP A 49 -6.62 -2.02 -6.05
CA TRP A 49 -6.90 -3.31 -5.43
C TRP A 49 -7.39 -3.12 -3.99
N LEU A 50 -6.73 -2.23 -3.26
CA LEU A 50 -7.14 -1.97 -1.89
C LEU A 50 -8.53 -1.35 -1.84
N ALA A 51 -8.83 -0.48 -2.79
CA ALA A 51 -10.12 0.20 -2.79
C ALA A 51 -11.26 -0.78 -3.00
N ARG A 52 -10.97 -1.91 -3.65
CA ARG A 52 -12.02 -2.85 -3.96
C ARG A 52 -12.07 -4.04 -3.05
N LEU A 53 -11.19 -4.08 -2.07
CA LEU A 53 -11.16 -5.25 -1.22
C LEU A 53 -12.46 -5.47 -0.48
N ASP A 54 -13.05 -4.41 0.01
CA ASP A 54 -14.24 -4.56 0.78
C ASP A 54 -15.47 -4.60 -0.04
N ASN A 55 -15.37 -4.31 -1.30
CA ASN A 55 -16.48 -4.29 -2.16
C ASN A 55 -16.47 -5.37 -3.07
N ASP A 56 -16.07 -6.45 -2.69
CA ASP A 56 -15.89 -7.43 -3.63
C ASP A 56 -17.10 -7.98 -4.08
N ASP A 57 -18.09 -7.52 -3.74
CA ASP A 57 -19.15 -8.03 -4.21
C ASP A 57 -19.32 -7.99 -5.51
N ASP A 58 -18.95 -7.77 -6.07
CA ASP A 58 -19.14 -7.80 -7.23
C ASP A 58 -19.31 -8.26 -7.76
#